data_887b855d61768f7ae6623a240bc13dc8
#
_entry.id   887b855d61768f7ae6623a240bc13dc8
#
_cell.length_a   1.000
_cell.length_b   1.000
_cell.length_c   1.000
_cell.angle_alpha   90.00
_cell.angle_beta   90.00
_cell.angle_gamma   90.00
#
_symmetry.space_group_name_H-M   'P 1'
#
loop_
_entity.id
_entity.type
_entity.pdbx_description
1 polymer ?
#
loop_
_entity_poly.entity_id
_entity_poly.type
_entity_poly.pdbx_seq_one_letter_code
_entity_poly.pdbx_strand_id
1 'polypeptide(L)' 'MASKAFILIETAVGKTREVASTLKSVEGMQSVEVVTGPYDVIAVIDAPDINTMGTLVTEKIHTLSGVVRTVTCVAVGA' A
#
# COMPACT_ATOMS: atom_id res chain seq x y z
N MET A 1 4.68 -9.98 -17.29
CA MET A 1 3.45 -10.24 -16.50
C MET A 1 3.30 -9.23 -15.40
N ALA A 2 2.09 -8.81 -15.15
CA ALA A 2 1.84 -7.87 -14.07
C ALA A 2 2.03 -8.56 -12.71
N SER A 3 2.52 -7.78 -11.74
CA SER A 3 2.66 -8.22 -10.37
C SER A 3 1.60 -7.52 -9.53
N LYS A 4 1.07 -8.24 -8.56
CA LYS A 4 0.05 -7.74 -7.63
C LYS A 4 0.55 -7.90 -6.21
N ALA A 5 0.32 -6.90 -5.39
CA ALA A 5 0.72 -6.97 -3.99
C ALA A 5 -0.35 -6.39 -3.09
N PHE A 6 -0.42 -6.94 -1.88
CA PHE A 6 -1.24 -6.46 -0.79
C PHE A 6 -0.32 -5.75 0.18
N ILE A 7 -0.58 -4.47 0.43
CA ILE A 7 0.24 -3.67 1.32
C ILE A 7 -0.54 -3.46 2.62
N LEU A 8 0.01 -3.98 3.70
CA LEU A 8 -0.59 -3.84 5.03
C LEU A 8 0.09 -2.65 5.69
N ILE A 9 -0.69 -1.66 6.08
CA ILE A 9 -0.16 -0.37 6.50
C ILE A 9 -0.61 -0.04 7.91
N GLU A 10 0.37 0.27 8.75
CA GLU A 10 0.12 0.81 10.08
C GLU A 10 0.30 2.32 10.02
N THR A 11 -0.68 3.07 10.53
CA THR A 11 -0.67 4.53 10.48
C THR A 11 -0.53 5.11 11.88
N ALA A 12 -0.02 6.34 11.94
CA ALA A 12 0.02 7.08 13.19
C ALA A 12 -1.41 7.43 13.63
N VAL A 13 -1.58 7.61 14.93
CA VAL A 13 -2.88 7.94 15.53
C VAL A 13 -3.45 9.19 14.86
N GLY A 14 -4.69 9.09 14.40
CA GLY A 14 -5.39 10.20 13.77
C GLY A 14 -5.05 10.45 12.32
N LYS A 15 -4.17 9.61 11.71
CA LYS A 15 -3.71 9.82 10.34
C LYS A 15 -4.28 8.82 9.35
N THR A 16 -5.06 7.85 9.79
CA THR A 16 -5.52 6.76 8.94
C THR A 16 -6.28 7.23 7.71
N ARG A 17 -7.24 8.13 7.88
CA ARG A 17 -8.07 8.60 6.77
C ARG A 17 -7.26 9.42 5.78
N GLU A 18 -6.35 10.24 6.27
CA GLU A 18 -5.48 11.05 5.43
C GLU A 18 -4.57 10.17 4.58
N VAL A 19 -3.97 9.14 5.20
CA VAL A 19 -3.14 8.18 4.49
C VAL A 19 -3.95 7.45 3.42
N ALA A 20 -5.13 6.95 3.79
CA ALA A 20 -5.97 6.22 2.84
C ALA A 20 -6.37 7.10 1.66
N SER A 21 -6.71 8.36 1.92
CA SER A 21 -7.09 9.29 0.87
C SER A 21 -5.94 9.53 -0.11
N THR A 22 -4.74 9.75 0.42
CA THR A 22 -3.57 9.98 -0.42
C THR A 22 -3.21 8.75 -1.24
N LEU A 23 -3.33 7.56 -0.64
CA LEU A 23 -3.03 6.31 -1.34
C LEU A 23 -3.91 6.11 -2.56
N LYS A 24 -5.15 6.55 -2.51
CA LYS A 24 -6.08 6.36 -3.64
C LYS A 24 -5.62 7.05 -4.91
N SER A 25 -4.76 8.06 -4.81
CA SER A 25 -4.26 8.79 -5.96
C SER A 25 -2.94 8.23 -6.49
N VAL A 26 -2.38 7.22 -5.86
CA VAL A 26 -1.11 6.62 -6.31
C VAL A 26 -1.38 5.77 -7.54
N GLU A 27 -0.56 5.96 -8.57
CA GLU A 27 -0.67 5.20 -9.81
C GLU A 27 -0.44 3.71 -9.54
N GLY A 28 -1.30 2.85 -10.13
CA GLY A 28 -1.23 1.41 -9.91
C GLY A 28 -2.10 0.93 -8.77
N MET A 29 -2.68 1.85 -8.00
CA MET A 29 -3.52 1.47 -6.88
C MET A 29 -4.85 0.91 -7.36
N GLN A 30 -5.16 -0.33 -6.96
CA GLN A 30 -6.39 -0.99 -7.32
C GLN A 30 -7.47 -0.79 -6.28
N SER A 31 -7.12 -0.87 -5.01
CA SER A 31 -8.08 -0.63 -3.93
C SER A 31 -7.37 -0.19 -2.68
N VAL A 32 -8.07 0.57 -1.84
CA VAL A 32 -7.58 1.03 -0.55
C VAL A 32 -8.73 0.89 0.43
N GLU A 33 -8.52 0.09 1.48
CA GLU A 33 -9.54 -0.13 2.51
C GLU A 33 -9.00 0.26 3.87
N VAL A 34 -9.79 1.03 4.61
CA VAL A 34 -9.52 1.26 6.03
C VAL A 34 -10.11 0.08 6.80
N VAL A 35 -9.31 -0.51 7.66
CA VAL A 35 -9.71 -1.74 8.35
C VAL A 35 -9.46 -1.60 9.84
N THR A 36 -9.96 -2.54 10.62
CA THR A 36 -9.63 -2.66 12.04
C THR A 36 -8.89 -3.97 12.24
N GLY A 37 -7.90 -3.96 13.13
CA GLY A 37 -7.08 -5.13 13.39
C GLY A 37 -5.63 -4.73 13.60
N PRO A 38 -4.69 -5.63 13.30
CA PRO A 38 -3.26 -5.31 13.50
C PRO A 38 -2.75 -4.22 12.57
N TYR A 39 -3.47 -3.94 11.49
CA TYR A 39 -3.14 -2.87 10.55
C TYR A 39 -4.33 -1.95 10.38
N ASP A 40 -4.09 -0.74 9.87
CA ASP A 40 -5.11 0.29 9.75
C ASP A 40 -5.63 0.41 8.31
N VAL A 41 -4.79 0.12 7.33
CA VAL A 41 -5.15 0.24 5.92
C VAL A 41 -4.58 -0.96 5.18
N ILE A 42 -5.37 -1.51 4.26
CA ILE A 42 -4.90 -2.53 3.32
C ILE A 42 -5.10 -1.97 1.91
N ALA A 43 -4.00 -1.92 1.17
CA ALA A 43 -4.02 -1.45 -0.21
C ALA A 43 -3.63 -2.59 -1.13
N VAL A 44 -4.24 -2.62 -2.32
CA VAL A 44 -3.89 -3.59 -3.36
C VAL A 44 -3.33 -2.79 -4.53
N ILE A 45 -2.13 -3.15 -4.97
CA ILE A 45 -1.48 -2.47 -6.09
C ILE A 45 -1.08 -3.46 -7.16
N ASP A 46 -1.08 -2.98 -8.41
CA ASP A 46 -0.56 -3.72 -9.56
C ASP A 46 0.60 -2.94 -10.14
N ALA A 47 1.60 -3.66 -10.61
CA ALA A 47 2.74 -3.08 -11.30
C ALA A 47 3.18 -4.03 -12.42
N PRO A 48 3.87 -3.52 -13.47
CA PRO A 48 4.28 -4.39 -14.60
C PRO A 48 5.23 -5.49 -14.16
N ASP A 49 6.05 -5.24 -13.15
CA ASP A 49 7.04 -6.20 -12.68
C ASP A 49 7.36 -5.96 -11.21
N ILE A 50 8.13 -6.87 -10.63
CA ILE A 50 8.45 -6.82 -9.20
C ILE A 50 9.36 -5.65 -8.84
N ASN A 51 10.24 -5.23 -9.75
CA ASN A 51 11.12 -4.10 -9.48
C ASN A 51 10.33 -2.80 -9.41
N THR A 52 9.41 -2.60 -10.35
CA THR A 52 8.53 -1.44 -10.34
C THR A 52 7.66 -1.45 -9.09
N MET A 53 7.19 -2.63 -8.68
CA MET A 53 6.42 -2.78 -7.45
C MET A 53 7.24 -2.31 -6.23
N GLY A 54 8.48 -2.76 -6.13
CA GLY A 54 9.36 -2.36 -5.03
C GLY A 54 9.60 -0.87 -4.99
N THR A 55 9.85 -0.26 -6.14
CA THR A 55 10.06 1.17 -6.26
C THR A 55 8.83 1.94 -5.82
N LEU A 56 7.65 1.49 -6.25
CA LEU A 56 6.39 2.13 -5.93
C LEU A 56 6.16 2.13 -4.42
N VAL A 57 6.36 0.97 -3.77
CA VAL A 57 6.20 0.85 -2.32
C VAL A 57 7.20 1.76 -1.59
N THR A 58 8.46 1.70 -1.99
CA THR A 58 9.52 2.43 -1.31
C THR A 58 9.36 3.94 -1.47
N GLU A 59 9.05 4.41 -2.67
CA GLU A 59 9.06 5.84 -2.97
C GLU A 59 7.71 6.50 -2.80
N LYS A 60 6.62 5.77 -2.96
CA LYS A 60 5.27 6.37 -2.97
C LYS A 60 4.46 6.03 -1.73
N ILE A 61 4.76 4.94 -1.05
CA ILE A 61 3.98 4.52 0.11
C ILE A 61 4.74 4.75 1.40
N HIS A 62 5.98 4.26 1.50
CA HIS A 62 6.80 4.43 2.71
C HIS A 62 7.03 5.88 3.09
N THR A 63 7.05 6.77 2.11
CA THR A 63 7.34 8.18 2.33
C THR A 63 6.13 9.02 2.70
N LEU A 64 4.93 8.43 2.68
CA LEU A 64 3.73 9.17 3.04
C LEU A 64 3.74 9.56 4.51
N SER A 65 3.41 10.83 4.77
CA SER A 65 3.24 11.30 6.13
C SER A 65 2.13 10.53 6.82
N GLY A 66 2.39 10.03 8.02
CA GLY A 66 1.42 9.26 8.78
C GLY A 66 1.59 7.76 8.66
N VAL A 67 2.43 7.27 7.73
CA VAL A 67 2.73 5.84 7.62
C VAL A 67 3.82 5.51 8.64
N VAL A 68 3.52 4.55 9.53
CA VAL A 68 4.46 4.09 10.55
C VAL A 68 5.22 2.87 10.08
N ARG A 69 4.51 1.91 9.49
CA ARG A 69 5.09 0.65 9.07
C ARG A 69 4.26 0.05 7.95
N THR A 70 4.93 -0.64 7.03
CA THR A 70 4.25 -1.38 5.97
C THR A 70 4.79 -2.80 5.89
N VAL A 71 3.92 -3.72 5.49
CA VAL A 71 4.27 -5.09 5.14
C VAL A 71 3.73 -5.34 3.74
N THR A 72 4.61 -5.76 2.84
CA THR A 72 4.24 -6.02 1.46
C THR A 72 4.13 -7.51 1.23
N CYS A 73 2.97 -7.95 0.77
CA CYS A 73 2.73 -9.36 0.44
C CYS A 73 2.50 -9.45 -1.06
N VAL A 74 3.47 -9.98 -1.78
CA VAL A 74 3.36 -10.13 -3.23
C VAL A 74 2.57 -11.39 -3.54
N ALA A 75 1.55 -11.27 -4.37
CA ALA A 75 0.75 -12.42 -4.77
C ALA A 75 1.57 -13.35 -5.65
N VAL A 76 1.45 -14.65 -5.40
CA VAL A 76 2.11 -15.68 -6.19
C VAL A 76 1.05 -16.61 -6.77
N GLY A 77 1.42 -17.24 -7.84
CA GLY A 77 0.52 -18.16 -8.51
C GLY A 77 -0.36 -17.46 -9.52
N ALA A 78 -1.29 -18.17 -10.02
CA ALA A 78 -2.13 -17.68 -11.11
C ALA A 78 -3.50 -17.35 -10.61
#